data_6aa62b9459490272ff198985079aded7
#
_entry.id   6aa62b9459490272ff198985079aded7
#
_cell.length_a   1.000
_cell.length_b   1.000
_cell.length_c   1.000
_cell.angle_alpha   90.00
_cell.angle_beta   90.00
_cell.angle_gamma   90.00
#
_symmetry.space_group_name_H-M   'P 1'
#
loop_
_entity.id
_entity.type
_entity.pdbx_description
1 polymer ?
#
loop_
_entity_poly.entity_id
_entity_poly.type
_entity_poly.pdbx_seq_one_letter_code
_entity_poly.pdbx_strand_id
1 'polypeptide(L)'
;MGSFSRDNRERHLITRGNVDGIVSAALFLHVHPNARVTFVTSPGAAAKALSLDEVSTSICLSDLAMVPELESSICKMSHRTEVLAFDHHQPHPNAAAVEAILVVREGMSAASVMYHHFRLNGEMRKLVAIADLVEYCDTQTLSDEVELHGIQKLQREAKILDFSWRLDIDDDYFRAVASAHLSRGVWPSEVSAIRRRYLQVMNEQRWPKALARVKGNVRVRGPAAVLLGRDKNRSLYGFGTRALVEVAKDKGCQYAIMVNERKQHSSVSMRSMDEHGVNLGRFVEEFTEVHGLEGGGHPASAGARIPVEETDRFLDEFIASASR
;
A
#
# COMPACT_ATOMS: atom_id res chain seq x y z
N MET A 1 21.91 -29.02 25.40
CA MET A 1 21.76 -29.05 23.93
C MET A 1 20.30 -29.34 23.67
N GLY A 2 19.47 -28.30 23.54
CA GLY A 2 18.06 -28.41 23.21
C GLY A 2 17.92 -28.53 21.71
N SER A 3 17.31 -29.61 21.25
CA SER A 3 16.93 -29.78 19.83
C SER A 3 15.90 -28.72 19.48
N PHE A 4 16.29 -27.71 18.72
CA PHE A 4 15.35 -26.90 17.97
C PHE A 4 14.65 -27.85 16.97
N SER A 5 13.44 -28.30 17.28
CA SER A 5 12.57 -28.88 16.28
C SER A 5 12.39 -27.80 15.22
N ARG A 6 12.93 -27.98 14.04
CA ARG A 6 12.60 -27.17 12.87
C ARG A 6 11.10 -27.37 12.67
N ASP A 7 10.33 -26.35 13.02
CA ASP A 7 8.91 -26.29 12.75
C ASP A 7 8.78 -26.35 11.21
N ASN A 8 8.38 -27.52 10.71
CA ASN A 8 8.33 -27.80 9.27
C ASN A 8 7.02 -27.30 8.65
N ARG A 9 6.38 -26.30 9.30
CA ARG A 9 5.15 -25.69 8.81
C ARG A 9 5.44 -24.85 7.59
N GLU A 10 4.72 -25.09 6.51
CA GLU A 10 4.72 -24.20 5.36
C GLU A 10 3.99 -22.91 5.71
N ARG A 11 4.74 -21.81 5.77
CA ARG A 11 4.23 -20.47 6.09
C ARG A 11 4.15 -19.63 4.84
N HIS A 12 3.07 -18.89 4.71
CA HIS A 12 2.82 -18.04 3.55
C HIS A 12 2.41 -16.64 3.98
N LEU A 13 3.10 -15.61 3.48
CA LEU A 13 2.68 -14.22 3.57
C LEU A 13 2.05 -13.79 2.25
N ILE A 14 0.85 -13.20 2.32
CA ILE A 14 0.20 -12.50 1.21
C ILE A 14 0.13 -11.03 1.58
N THR A 15 0.72 -10.16 0.76
CA THR A 15 0.84 -8.72 1.06
C THR A 15 0.79 -7.87 -0.19
N ARG A 16 0.59 -6.56 -0.04
CA ARG A 16 0.66 -5.63 -1.18
C ARG A 16 2.08 -5.48 -1.71
N GLY A 17 2.19 -5.08 -2.99
CA GLY A 17 3.46 -4.86 -3.66
C GLY A 17 4.05 -3.45 -3.50
N ASN A 18 3.62 -2.65 -2.51
CA ASN A 18 4.14 -1.32 -2.19
C ASN A 18 5.30 -1.38 -1.18
N VAL A 19 5.75 -0.22 -0.67
CA VAL A 19 6.85 -0.16 0.31
C VAL A 19 6.48 -0.86 1.61
N ASP A 20 5.26 -0.63 2.13
CA ASP A 20 4.80 -1.26 3.37
C ASP A 20 4.75 -2.79 3.24
N GLY A 21 4.18 -3.30 2.14
CA GLY A 21 4.15 -4.74 1.88
C GLY A 21 5.53 -5.36 1.66
N ILE A 22 6.48 -4.66 1.01
CA ILE A 22 7.87 -5.13 0.86
C ILE A 22 8.57 -5.19 2.22
N VAL A 23 8.37 -4.19 3.09
CA VAL A 23 8.92 -4.18 4.45
C VAL A 23 8.25 -5.26 5.30
N SER A 24 6.92 -5.40 5.25
CA SER A 24 6.20 -6.49 5.91
C SER A 24 6.74 -7.86 5.51
N ALA A 25 7.02 -8.06 4.22
CA ALA A 25 7.63 -9.30 3.73
C ALA A 25 9.06 -9.49 4.28
N ALA A 26 9.85 -8.42 4.40
CA ALA A 26 11.18 -8.49 5.00
C ALA A 26 11.12 -8.86 6.49
N LEU A 27 10.18 -8.29 7.26
CA LEU A 27 9.95 -8.64 8.67
C LEU A 27 9.51 -10.09 8.81
N PHE A 28 8.58 -10.53 7.98
CA PHE A 28 8.09 -11.91 8.01
C PHE A 28 9.19 -12.91 7.68
N LEU A 29 10.02 -12.65 6.66
CA LEU A 29 11.17 -13.48 6.29
C LEU A 29 12.30 -13.43 7.34
N HIS A 30 12.42 -12.34 8.10
CA HIS A 30 13.35 -12.28 9.24
C HIS A 30 12.98 -13.30 10.32
N VAL A 31 11.69 -13.42 10.62
CA VAL A 31 11.15 -14.39 11.60
C VAL A 31 11.06 -15.81 11.01
N HIS A 32 10.70 -15.91 9.72
CA HIS A 32 10.43 -17.17 9.03
C HIS A 32 11.20 -17.24 7.69
N PRO A 33 12.51 -17.52 7.73
CA PRO A 33 13.38 -17.41 6.54
C PRO A 33 13.00 -18.28 5.34
N ASN A 34 12.21 -19.35 5.57
CA ASN A 34 11.76 -20.28 4.53
C ASN A 34 10.31 -20.06 4.11
N ALA A 35 9.69 -18.96 4.55
CA ALA A 35 8.31 -18.67 4.21
C ALA A 35 8.16 -18.29 2.73
N ARG A 36 7.02 -18.65 2.17
CA ARG A 36 6.58 -18.17 0.85
C ARG A 36 6.02 -16.75 0.99
N VAL A 37 6.25 -15.91 -0.01
CA VAL A 37 5.67 -14.58 -0.10
C VAL A 37 4.97 -14.42 -1.43
N THR A 38 3.74 -13.92 -1.40
CA THR A 38 2.96 -13.55 -2.59
C THR A 38 2.58 -12.07 -2.50
N PHE A 39 2.93 -11.32 -3.53
CA PHE A 39 2.52 -9.92 -3.66
C PHE A 39 1.23 -9.82 -4.46
N VAL A 40 0.31 -8.97 -4.00
CA VAL A 40 -1.00 -8.77 -4.63
C VAL A 40 -1.30 -7.28 -4.83
N THR A 41 -2.20 -7.00 -5.76
CA THR A 41 -2.56 -5.61 -6.11
C THR A 41 -3.81 -5.11 -5.39
N SER A 42 -4.61 -6.02 -4.82
CA SER A 42 -5.90 -5.69 -4.20
C SER A 42 -6.34 -6.77 -3.20
N PRO A 43 -7.29 -6.45 -2.30
CA PRO A 43 -7.92 -7.45 -1.42
C PRO A 43 -8.59 -8.61 -2.19
N GLY A 44 -9.25 -8.34 -3.33
CA GLY A 44 -9.82 -9.40 -4.16
C GLY A 44 -8.76 -10.34 -4.76
N ALA A 45 -7.59 -9.81 -5.14
CA ALA A 45 -6.46 -10.64 -5.55
C ALA A 45 -5.92 -11.49 -4.40
N ALA A 46 -5.93 -10.96 -3.16
CA ALA A 46 -5.56 -11.70 -1.95
C ALA A 46 -6.57 -12.84 -1.67
N ALA A 47 -7.86 -12.57 -1.78
CA ALA A 47 -8.92 -13.57 -1.63
C ALA A 47 -8.73 -14.73 -2.61
N LYS A 48 -8.40 -14.42 -3.87
CA LYS A 48 -8.06 -15.42 -4.88
C LYS A 48 -6.79 -16.20 -4.53
N ALA A 49 -5.73 -15.54 -4.09
CA ALA A 49 -4.50 -16.20 -3.67
C ALA A 49 -4.73 -17.15 -2.48
N LEU A 50 -5.55 -16.74 -1.50
CA LEU A 50 -5.99 -17.57 -0.39
C LEU A 50 -6.73 -18.82 -0.86
N SER A 51 -7.68 -18.67 -1.78
CA SER A 51 -8.50 -19.77 -2.27
C SER A 51 -7.69 -20.83 -3.01
N LEU A 52 -6.53 -20.47 -3.57
CA LEU A 52 -5.62 -21.34 -4.30
C LEU A 52 -4.53 -21.95 -3.40
N ASP A 53 -4.45 -21.54 -2.13
CA ASP A 53 -3.46 -22.07 -1.21
C ASP A 53 -3.94 -23.35 -0.54
N GLU A 54 -3.43 -24.47 -1.01
CA GLU A 54 -3.80 -25.81 -0.50
C GLU A 54 -2.76 -26.42 0.45
N VAL A 55 -1.57 -25.82 0.54
CA VAL A 55 -0.43 -26.44 1.20
C VAL A 55 0.00 -25.73 2.50
N SER A 56 -0.30 -24.45 2.65
CA SER A 56 0.15 -23.68 3.81
C SER A 56 -0.59 -24.07 5.08
N THR A 57 0.16 -24.25 6.15
CA THR A 57 -0.36 -24.55 7.49
C THR A 57 -0.52 -23.30 8.34
N SER A 58 0.10 -22.20 7.93
CA SER A 58 -0.06 -20.89 8.55
C SER A 58 0.03 -19.81 7.47
N ILE A 59 -0.95 -18.92 7.39
CA ILE A 59 -1.03 -17.84 6.43
C ILE A 59 -1.05 -16.51 7.18
N CYS A 60 -0.23 -15.59 6.71
CA CYS A 60 -0.21 -14.22 7.19
C CYS A 60 -0.67 -13.30 6.04
N LEU A 61 -1.51 -12.33 6.37
CA LEU A 61 -1.94 -11.25 5.49
C LEU A 61 -1.34 -9.94 6.00
N SER A 62 -0.95 -9.02 5.12
CA SER A 62 -0.44 -7.70 5.54
C SER A 62 -0.79 -6.62 4.53
N ASP A 63 -1.11 -5.41 5.01
CA ASP A 63 -1.44 -4.22 4.21
C ASP A 63 -2.60 -4.49 3.22
N LEU A 64 -3.68 -5.11 3.72
CA LEU A 64 -4.85 -5.50 2.93
C LEU A 64 -6.12 -5.13 3.67
N ALA A 65 -6.85 -4.15 3.14
CA ALA A 65 -8.14 -3.76 3.70
C ALA A 65 -9.11 -4.95 3.72
N MET A 66 -9.80 -5.14 4.85
CA MET A 66 -10.80 -6.19 5.02
C MET A 66 -12.06 -5.80 4.26
N VAL A 67 -12.22 -6.40 3.07
CA VAL A 67 -13.44 -6.30 2.27
C VAL A 67 -14.22 -7.62 2.38
N PRO A 68 -15.56 -7.64 2.16
CA PRO A 68 -16.39 -8.83 2.37
C PRO A 68 -15.90 -10.09 1.62
N GLU A 69 -15.34 -9.93 0.43
CA GLU A 69 -14.80 -11.04 -0.35
C GLU A 69 -13.55 -11.66 0.33
N LEU A 70 -12.64 -10.81 0.85
CA LEU A 70 -11.46 -11.27 1.56
C LEU A 70 -11.84 -11.90 2.89
N GLU A 71 -12.75 -11.30 3.65
CA GLU A 71 -13.28 -11.83 4.91
C GLU A 71 -13.88 -13.22 4.71
N SER A 72 -14.74 -13.39 3.69
CA SER A 72 -15.32 -14.69 3.35
C SER A 72 -14.24 -15.74 3.04
N SER A 73 -13.19 -15.34 2.34
CA SER A 73 -12.08 -16.24 2.00
C SER A 73 -11.24 -16.61 3.24
N ILE A 74 -11.01 -15.66 4.14
CA ILE A 74 -10.33 -15.88 5.42
C ILE A 74 -11.14 -16.85 6.29
N CYS A 75 -12.45 -16.61 6.45
CA CYS A 75 -13.32 -17.49 7.23
C CYS A 75 -13.30 -18.93 6.72
N LYS A 76 -13.34 -19.14 5.40
CA LYS A 76 -13.23 -20.48 4.81
C LYS A 76 -11.88 -21.11 5.07
N MET A 77 -10.80 -20.32 4.99
CA MET A 77 -9.44 -20.80 5.19
C MET A 77 -9.15 -21.13 6.66
N SER A 78 -9.67 -20.37 7.60
CA SER A 78 -9.42 -20.53 9.05
C SER A 78 -9.93 -21.84 9.63
N HIS A 79 -10.81 -22.57 8.92
CA HIS A 79 -11.23 -23.92 9.32
C HIS A 79 -10.13 -24.97 9.15
N ARG A 80 -9.11 -24.70 8.33
CA ARG A 80 -8.04 -25.69 8.02
C ARG A 80 -6.63 -25.15 8.26
N THR A 81 -6.47 -23.85 8.40
CA THR A 81 -5.17 -23.17 8.41
C THR A 81 -5.22 -22.02 9.42
N GLU A 82 -4.17 -21.83 10.18
CA GLU A 82 -4.01 -20.64 11.02
C GLU A 82 -3.87 -19.41 10.11
N VAL A 83 -4.76 -18.44 10.27
CA VAL A 83 -4.71 -17.17 9.52
C VAL A 83 -4.53 -16.03 10.49
N LEU A 84 -3.57 -15.14 10.20
CA LEU A 84 -3.29 -13.93 10.96
C LEU A 84 -3.18 -12.75 9.99
N ALA A 85 -3.85 -11.66 10.26
CA ALA A 85 -3.82 -10.48 9.42
C ALA A 85 -3.31 -9.25 10.19
N PHE A 86 -2.38 -8.52 9.59
CA PHE A 86 -1.82 -7.28 10.10
C PHE A 86 -2.20 -6.14 9.16
N ASP A 87 -2.96 -5.19 9.67
CA ASP A 87 -3.45 -4.09 8.86
C ASP A 87 -3.56 -2.79 9.64
N HIS A 88 -3.68 -1.70 8.93
CA HIS A 88 -3.87 -0.36 9.46
C HIS A 88 -5.14 0.31 8.89
N HIS A 89 -5.82 -0.37 7.98
CA HIS A 89 -7.11 0.06 7.46
C HIS A 89 -8.19 -0.09 8.52
N GLN A 90 -9.17 0.81 8.53
CA GLN A 90 -10.35 0.63 9.38
C GLN A 90 -11.08 -0.65 8.95
N PRO A 91 -11.39 -1.54 9.91
CA PRO A 91 -12.16 -2.74 9.58
C PRO A 91 -13.55 -2.36 9.08
N HIS A 92 -14.06 -3.12 8.12
CA HIS A 92 -15.45 -2.99 7.71
C HIS A 92 -16.38 -3.24 8.92
N PRO A 93 -17.51 -2.53 9.06
CA PRO A 93 -18.42 -2.67 10.22
C PRO A 93 -18.88 -4.10 10.52
N ASN A 94 -18.85 -4.98 9.52
CA ASN A 94 -19.23 -6.39 9.63
C ASN A 94 -18.04 -7.35 9.80
N ALA A 95 -16.82 -6.85 10.02
CA ALA A 95 -15.60 -7.67 10.14
C ALA A 95 -15.54 -8.56 11.41
N ALA A 96 -16.56 -8.57 12.24
CA ALA A 96 -16.63 -9.35 13.49
C ALA A 96 -16.28 -10.85 13.32
N ALA A 97 -16.54 -11.42 12.15
CA ALA A 97 -16.22 -12.83 11.87
C ALA A 97 -14.72 -13.11 11.82
N VAL A 98 -13.89 -12.10 11.57
CA VAL A 98 -12.42 -12.20 11.47
C VAL A 98 -11.68 -11.49 12.61
N GLU A 99 -12.39 -10.90 13.55
CA GLU A 99 -11.84 -10.09 14.64
C GLU A 99 -10.75 -10.82 15.44
N ALA A 100 -10.92 -12.11 15.67
CA ALA A 100 -9.97 -12.93 16.44
C ALA A 100 -8.60 -13.13 15.76
N ILE A 101 -8.51 -12.92 14.45
CA ILE A 101 -7.30 -13.13 13.63
C ILE A 101 -6.74 -11.82 13.03
N LEU A 102 -7.44 -10.72 13.24
CA LEU A 102 -7.11 -9.40 12.70
C LEU A 102 -6.44 -8.54 13.76
N VAL A 103 -5.20 -8.11 13.50
CA VAL A 103 -4.47 -7.16 14.33
C VAL A 103 -4.43 -5.83 13.59
N VAL A 104 -5.31 -4.91 13.97
CA VAL A 104 -5.37 -3.56 13.38
C VAL A 104 -4.89 -2.52 14.37
N ARG A 105 -4.07 -1.59 13.87
CA ARG A 105 -3.69 -0.39 14.63
C ARG A 105 -3.65 0.81 13.70
N GLU A 106 -4.61 1.69 13.85
CA GLU A 106 -4.63 2.97 13.13
C GLU A 106 -3.41 3.82 13.49
N GLY A 107 -2.94 4.63 12.52
CA GLY A 107 -1.78 5.49 12.70
C GLY A 107 -0.43 4.79 12.63
N MET A 108 -0.41 3.50 12.28
CA MET A 108 0.81 2.71 12.05
C MET A 108 0.77 2.12 10.64
N SER A 109 1.92 1.86 10.00
CA SER A 109 1.97 0.99 8.82
C SER A 109 1.67 -0.47 9.19
N ALA A 110 1.26 -1.30 8.26
CA ALA A 110 1.07 -2.73 8.52
C ALA A 110 2.38 -3.41 8.93
N ALA A 111 3.52 -2.96 8.40
CA ALA A 111 4.85 -3.37 8.85
C ALA A 111 5.09 -3.02 10.32
N SER A 112 4.67 -1.83 10.77
CA SER A 112 4.79 -1.41 12.18
C SER A 112 3.94 -2.28 13.10
N VAL A 113 2.71 -2.59 12.69
CA VAL A 113 1.82 -3.51 13.42
C VAL A 113 2.47 -4.89 13.56
N MET A 114 3.00 -5.43 12.46
CA MET A 114 3.70 -6.72 12.44
C MET A 114 4.97 -6.72 13.31
N TYR A 115 5.76 -5.65 13.24
CA TYR A 115 6.96 -5.47 14.04
C TYR A 115 6.67 -5.57 15.54
N HIS A 116 5.64 -4.88 16.02
CA HIS A 116 5.23 -4.92 17.41
C HIS A 116 4.65 -6.28 17.83
N HIS A 117 3.88 -6.91 16.95
CA HIS A 117 3.31 -8.23 17.21
C HIS A 117 4.39 -9.30 17.42
N PHE A 118 5.37 -9.35 16.52
CA PHE A 118 6.50 -10.28 16.64
C PHE A 118 7.55 -9.84 17.67
N ARG A 119 7.36 -8.69 18.32
CA ARG A 119 8.29 -8.12 19.31
C ARG A 119 9.71 -8.03 18.77
N LEU A 120 9.85 -7.62 17.52
CA LEU A 120 11.14 -7.44 16.89
C LEU A 120 11.87 -6.24 17.51
N ASN A 121 13.18 -6.24 17.38
CA ASN A 121 14.04 -5.17 17.88
C ASN A 121 15.23 -4.93 16.93
N GLY A 122 16.08 -3.95 17.28
CA GLY A 122 17.36 -3.73 16.63
C GLY A 122 17.24 -3.36 15.15
N GLU A 123 17.91 -4.13 14.31
CA GLU A 123 18.18 -3.76 12.92
C GLU A 123 16.95 -3.57 12.03
N MET A 124 15.80 -4.16 12.40
CA MET A 124 14.58 -4.06 11.61
C MET A 124 13.84 -2.72 11.81
N ARG A 125 14.07 -1.99 12.91
CA ARG A 125 13.38 -0.74 13.25
C ARG A 125 13.46 0.30 12.15
N LYS A 126 14.63 0.49 11.55
CA LYS A 126 14.84 1.44 10.46
C LYS A 126 14.01 1.15 9.20
N LEU A 127 13.73 -0.13 8.91
CA LEU A 127 12.85 -0.51 7.81
C LEU A 127 11.39 -0.20 8.14
N VAL A 128 10.98 -0.44 9.38
CA VAL A 128 9.65 -0.06 9.87
C VAL A 128 9.46 1.44 9.79
N ALA A 129 10.44 2.24 10.24
CA ALA A 129 10.39 3.69 10.13
C ALA A 129 10.28 4.17 8.66
N ILE A 130 10.90 3.45 7.71
CA ILE A 130 10.73 3.73 6.28
C ILE A 130 9.29 3.47 5.83
N ALA A 131 8.65 2.38 6.28
CA ALA A 131 7.26 2.08 5.96
C ALA A 131 6.31 3.13 6.56
N ASP A 132 6.48 3.45 7.85
CA ASP A 132 5.70 4.49 8.54
C ASP A 132 5.83 5.84 7.83
N LEU A 133 7.04 6.23 7.43
CA LEU A 133 7.28 7.48 6.70
C LEU A 133 6.56 7.53 5.35
N VAL A 134 6.50 6.42 4.63
CA VAL A 134 5.84 6.34 3.31
C VAL A 134 4.32 6.34 3.44
N GLU A 135 3.79 5.73 4.49
CA GLU A 135 2.35 5.68 4.80
C GLU A 135 1.88 6.90 5.63
N TYR A 136 2.77 7.89 5.86
CA TYR A 136 2.48 9.11 6.62
C TYR A 136 2.02 8.85 8.06
N CYS A 137 2.54 7.79 8.67
CA CYS A 137 2.27 7.45 10.06
C CYS A 137 3.22 8.19 11.01
N ASP A 138 2.68 8.68 12.12
CA ASP A 138 3.47 9.31 13.18
C ASP A 138 3.63 8.34 14.36
N THR A 139 4.67 7.51 14.29
CA THR A 139 4.93 6.47 15.29
C THR A 139 6.15 6.80 16.15
N GLN A 140 6.19 6.25 17.36
CA GLN A 140 7.38 6.35 18.22
C GLN A 140 8.60 5.71 17.54
N THR A 141 8.41 4.61 16.79
CA THR A 141 9.48 3.97 16.03
C THR A 141 10.08 4.92 15.00
N LEU A 142 9.24 5.66 14.27
CA LEU A 142 9.72 6.65 13.31
C LEU A 142 10.47 7.79 14.02
N SER A 143 9.93 8.32 15.11
CA SER A 143 10.55 9.41 15.87
C SER A 143 11.93 9.00 16.41
N ASP A 144 12.06 7.82 17.00
CA ASP A 144 13.32 7.29 17.50
C ASP A 144 14.36 7.12 16.39
N GLU A 145 13.95 6.62 15.22
CA GLU A 145 14.85 6.41 14.08
C GLU A 145 15.22 7.75 13.39
N VAL A 146 14.34 8.75 13.46
CA VAL A 146 14.66 10.12 13.03
C VAL A 146 15.72 10.74 13.96
N GLU A 147 15.61 10.55 15.28
CA GLU A 147 16.62 11.00 16.23
C GLU A 147 17.97 10.32 15.99
N LEU A 148 17.96 9.02 15.74
CA LEU A 148 19.18 8.22 15.56
C LEU A 148 19.89 8.47 14.22
N HIS A 149 19.14 8.63 13.13
CA HIS A 149 19.69 8.62 11.77
C HIS A 149 19.48 9.92 11.00
N GLY A 150 18.58 10.79 11.46
CA GLY A 150 18.15 12.00 10.79
C GLY A 150 17.08 11.74 9.73
N ILE A 151 16.09 12.63 9.66
CA ILE A 151 14.97 12.54 8.72
C ILE A 151 15.42 12.47 7.26
N GLN A 152 16.47 13.20 6.88
CA GLN A 152 16.96 13.22 5.50
C GLN A 152 17.47 11.86 5.04
N LYS A 153 18.11 11.08 5.93
CA LYS A 153 18.56 9.72 5.61
C LYS A 153 17.38 8.80 5.41
N LEU A 154 16.39 8.83 6.32
CA LEU A 154 15.19 8.01 6.20
C LEU A 154 14.40 8.32 4.93
N GLN A 155 14.20 9.61 4.61
CA GLN A 155 13.55 10.04 3.37
C GLN A 155 14.30 9.57 2.12
N ARG A 156 15.63 9.61 2.15
CA ARG A 156 16.46 9.10 1.03
C ARG A 156 16.30 7.60 0.87
N GLU A 157 16.37 6.82 1.93
CA GLU A 157 16.23 5.36 1.89
C GLU A 157 14.80 4.94 1.48
N ALA A 158 13.78 5.62 2.00
CA ALA A 158 12.40 5.45 1.60
C ALA A 158 12.22 5.72 0.09
N LYS A 159 12.80 6.81 -0.42
CA LYS A 159 12.78 7.13 -1.85
C LYS A 159 13.48 6.07 -2.71
N ILE A 160 14.62 5.56 -2.25
CA ILE A 160 15.37 4.52 -2.96
C ILE A 160 14.52 3.26 -3.08
N LEU A 161 13.88 2.81 -2.02
CA LEU A 161 13.00 1.64 -2.04
C LEU A 161 11.76 1.90 -2.89
N ASP A 162 11.05 3.01 -2.66
CA ASP A 162 9.83 3.36 -3.37
C ASP A 162 10.06 3.50 -4.89
N PHE A 163 11.13 4.14 -5.32
CA PHE A 163 11.40 4.30 -6.75
C PHE A 163 11.88 2.99 -7.41
N SER A 164 12.53 2.12 -6.66
CA SER A 164 13.03 0.86 -7.22
C SER A 164 11.91 -0.10 -7.63
N TRP A 165 10.85 -0.26 -6.80
CA TRP A 165 9.75 -1.14 -7.16
C TRP A 165 8.85 -0.54 -8.25
N ARG A 166 8.74 0.80 -8.31
CA ARG A 166 7.98 1.50 -9.35
C ARG A 166 8.60 1.44 -10.74
N LEU A 167 9.83 0.97 -10.87
CA LEU A 167 10.45 0.74 -12.19
C LEU A 167 9.60 -0.23 -13.03
N ASP A 168 9.09 -1.29 -12.38
CA ASP A 168 8.17 -2.26 -12.93
C ASP A 168 7.23 -2.73 -11.82
N ILE A 169 5.98 -2.27 -11.88
CA ILE A 169 4.97 -2.53 -10.84
C ILE A 169 4.41 -3.96 -10.87
N ASP A 170 4.73 -4.73 -11.87
CA ASP A 170 4.30 -6.11 -12.04
C ASP A 170 5.42 -7.13 -11.72
N ASP A 171 6.63 -6.64 -11.34
CA ASP A 171 7.79 -7.50 -11.06
C ASP A 171 7.80 -8.00 -9.60
N ASP A 172 7.05 -9.06 -9.34
CA ASP A 172 7.01 -9.72 -8.04
C ASP A 172 8.31 -10.43 -7.68
N TYR A 173 9.07 -10.87 -8.68
CA TYR A 173 10.39 -11.47 -8.44
C TYR A 173 11.35 -10.46 -7.81
N PHE A 174 11.37 -9.22 -8.32
CA PHE A 174 12.15 -8.16 -7.69
C PHE A 174 11.73 -7.90 -6.25
N ARG A 175 10.41 -7.83 -5.98
CA ARG A 175 9.91 -7.62 -4.61
C ARG A 175 10.36 -8.72 -3.66
N ALA A 176 10.27 -9.97 -4.10
CA ALA A 176 10.72 -11.13 -3.33
C ALA A 176 12.24 -11.05 -3.03
N VAL A 177 13.06 -10.75 -4.03
CA VAL A 177 14.52 -10.57 -3.87
C VAL A 177 14.82 -9.40 -2.93
N ALA A 178 14.15 -8.26 -3.10
CA ALA A 178 14.33 -7.09 -2.24
C ALA A 178 14.00 -7.42 -0.77
N SER A 179 12.83 -8.02 -0.52
CA SER A 179 12.41 -8.42 0.82
C SER A 179 13.35 -9.42 1.47
N ALA A 180 13.84 -10.42 0.72
CA ALA A 180 14.80 -11.41 1.22
C ALA A 180 16.15 -10.77 1.60
N HIS A 181 16.61 -9.74 0.90
CA HIS A 181 17.79 -9.01 1.30
C HIS A 181 17.54 -8.09 2.51
N LEU A 182 16.42 -7.36 2.49
CA LEU A 182 16.03 -6.45 3.58
C LEU A 182 15.76 -7.20 4.90
N SER A 183 15.37 -8.48 4.86
CA SER A 183 15.16 -9.31 6.05
C SER A 183 16.40 -9.48 6.92
N ARG A 184 17.57 -9.09 6.41
CA ARG A 184 18.84 -9.06 7.16
C ARG A 184 19.08 -7.74 7.90
N GLY A 185 18.09 -6.83 7.90
CA GLY A 185 18.21 -5.53 8.56
C GLY A 185 19.15 -4.54 7.86
N VAL A 186 19.43 -4.70 6.57
CA VAL A 186 20.25 -3.77 5.80
C VAL A 186 19.43 -2.59 5.26
N TRP A 187 20.09 -1.47 4.93
CA TRP A 187 19.41 -0.34 4.28
C TRP A 187 19.05 -0.66 2.83
N PRO A 188 17.96 -0.10 2.29
CA PRO A 188 17.61 -0.24 0.87
C PRO A 188 18.75 0.11 -0.08
N SER A 189 19.55 1.16 0.21
CA SER A 189 20.71 1.56 -0.59
C SER A 189 21.85 0.55 -0.58
N GLU A 190 21.93 -0.33 0.40
CA GLU A 190 22.96 -1.38 0.50
C GLU A 190 22.60 -2.60 -0.34
N VAL A 191 21.33 -2.78 -0.71
CA VAL A 191 20.88 -3.87 -1.58
C VAL A 191 21.14 -3.52 -3.04
N SER A 192 22.07 -4.25 -3.68
CA SER A 192 22.50 -3.95 -5.06
C SER A 192 21.36 -3.96 -6.09
N ALA A 193 20.38 -4.87 -5.94
CA ALA A 193 19.21 -4.93 -6.83
C ALA A 193 18.34 -3.68 -6.69
N ILE A 194 18.06 -3.23 -5.47
CA ILE A 194 17.29 -2.02 -5.18
C ILE A 194 18.02 -0.79 -5.73
N ARG A 195 19.31 -0.64 -5.41
CA ARG A 195 20.11 0.49 -5.87
C ARG A 195 20.20 0.57 -7.38
N ARG A 196 20.36 -0.56 -8.08
CA ARG A 196 20.43 -0.61 -9.56
C ARG A 196 19.12 -0.09 -10.16
N ARG A 197 17.97 -0.55 -9.68
CA ARG A 197 16.68 -0.11 -10.20
C ARG A 197 16.41 1.37 -9.89
N TYR A 198 16.76 1.83 -8.70
CA TYR A 198 16.69 3.25 -8.36
C TYR A 198 17.51 4.11 -9.34
N LEU A 199 18.79 3.73 -9.57
CA LEU A 199 19.65 4.46 -10.53
C LEU A 199 19.10 4.42 -11.94
N GLN A 200 18.48 3.31 -12.36
CA GLN A 200 17.83 3.23 -13.67
C GLN A 200 16.66 4.21 -13.77
N VAL A 201 15.79 4.30 -12.76
CA VAL A 201 14.70 5.29 -12.70
C VAL A 201 15.23 6.70 -12.81
N MET A 202 16.33 7.01 -12.12
CA MET A 202 16.95 8.33 -12.14
C MET A 202 17.59 8.64 -13.50
N ASN A 203 18.35 7.71 -14.08
CA ASN A 203 19.03 7.88 -15.38
C ASN A 203 18.03 8.00 -16.53
N GLU A 204 16.94 7.26 -16.52
CA GLU A 204 15.86 7.34 -17.50
C GLU A 204 14.97 8.58 -17.31
N GLN A 205 15.22 9.34 -16.24
CA GLN A 205 14.44 10.53 -15.86
C GLN A 205 12.94 10.24 -15.72
N ARG A 206 12.56 9.03 -15.25
CA ARG A 206 11.14 8.62 -15.17
C ARG A 206 10.34 9.54 -14.26
N TRP A 207 10.89 9.90 -13.11
CA TRP A 207 10.24 10.81 -12.18
C TRP A 207 10.05 12.24 -12.76
N PRO A 208 11.09 12.95 -13.26
CA PRO A 208 10.90 14.24 -13.89
C PRO A 208 9.91 14.21 -15.06
N LYS A 209 9.95 13.16 -15.88
CA LYS A 209 9.01 12.98 -17.01
C LYS A 209 7.58 12.81 -16.53
N ALA A 210 7.34 12.00 -15.49
CA ALA A 210 6.02 11.81 -14.90
C ALA A 210 5.49 13.14 -14.32
N LEU A 211 6.33 13.85 -13.58
CA LEU A 211 5.98 15.15 -12.99
C LEU A 211 5.62 16.18 -14.05
N ALA A 212 6.45 16.32 -15.10
CA ALA A 212 6.18 17.26 -16.20
C ALA A 212 4.87 16.91 -16.92
N ARG A 213 4.60 15.61 -17.14
CA ARG A 213 3.37 15.17 -17.79
C ARG A 213 2.15 15.46 -16.93
N VAL A 214 2.21 15.21 -15.62
CA VAL A 214 1.11 15.54 -14.71
C VAL A 214 0.89 17.05 -14.67
N LYS A 215 1.95 17.86 -14.54
CA LYS A 215 1.86 19.33 -14.56
C LYS A 215 1.15 19.87 -15.82
N GLY A 216 1.39 19.25 -16.97
CA GLY A 216 0.79 19.67 -18.24
C GLY A 216 -0.65 19.21 -18.47
N ASN A 217 -1.16 18.24 -17.68
CA ASN A 217 -2.48 17.64 -17.94
C ASN A 217 -3.44 17.73 -16.74
N VAL A 218 -2.95 18.13 -15.58
CA VAL A 218 -3.78 18.28 -14.38
C VAL A 218 -4.74 19.45 -14.52
N ARG A 219 -5.98 19.25 -14.09
CA ARG A 219 -7.01 20.29 -13.97
C ARG A 219 -7.32 20.52 -12.49
N VAL A 220 -7.41 21.77 -12.08
CA VAL A 220 -7.91 22.12 -10.74
C VAL A 220 -9.41 22.27 -10.80
N ARG A 221 -10.12 21.56 -9.93
CA ARG A 221 -11.58 21.62 -9.76
C ARG A 221 -11.87 21.84 -8.26
N GLY A 222 -12.24 23.05 -7.89
CA GLY A 222 -12.38 23.42 -6.48
C GLY A 222 -11.11 23.10 -5.68
N PRO A 223 -11.20 22.38 -4.55
CA PRO A 223 -10.04 22.05 -3.71
C PRO A 223 -9.18 20.89 -4.25
N ALA A 224 -9.50 20.31 -5.43
CA ALA A 224 -8.88 19.11 -5.94
C ALA A 224 -8.08 19.33 -7.22
N ALA A 225 -6.90 18.71 -7.30
CA ALA A 225 -6.14 18.49 -8.52
C ALA A 225 -6.58 17.18 -9.16
N VAL A 226 -7.19 17.24 -10.34
CA VAL A 226 -7.75 16.09 -11.06
C VAL A 226 -6.92 15.79 -12.30
N LEU A 227 -6.47 14.54 -12.42
CA LEU A 227 -5.80 14.02 -13.61
C LEU A 227 -6.68 12.97 -14.27
N LEU A 228 -7.24 13.31 -15.45
CA LEU A 228 -8.00 12.37 -16.26
C LEU A 228 -7.07 11.68 -17.25
N GLY A 229 -7.00 10.35 -17.18
CA GLY A 229 -6.20 9.51 -18.05
C GLY A 229 -7.06 8.63 -18.94
N ARG A 230 -7.05 8.89 -20.24
CA ARG A 230 -7.58 7.96 -21.24
C ARG A 230 -6.41 7.16 -21.80
N ASP A 231 -6.37 5.84 -21.57
CA ASP A 231 -5.39 4.85 -22.12
C ASP A 231 -3.89 5.28 -22.24
N LYS A 232 -3.61 6.57 -22.07
CA LYS A 232 -2.31 7.20 -22.25
C LYS A 232 -1.45 7.26 -20.98
N ASN A 233 -2.00 6.91 -19.82
CA ASN A 233 -1.28 6.99 -18.54
C ASN A 233 -0.30 5.83 -18.30
N ARG A 234 -0.25 4.84 -19.20
CA ARG A 234 0.82 3.82 -19.18
C ARG A 234 2.23 4.41 -19.12
N SER A 235 2.41 5.65 -19.61
CA SER A 235 3.69 6.36 -19.56
C SER A 235 4.03 6.98 -18.19
N LEU A 236 3.12 6.94 -17.21
CA LEU A 236 3.40 7.42 -15.84
C LEU A 236 4.04 6.34 -14.95
N TYR A 237 4.13 5.09 -15.45
CA TYR A 237 4.95 3.99 -14.90
C TYR A 237 4.98 3.91 -13.36
N GLY A 238 3.81 3.79 -12.73
CA GLY A 238 3.73 3.70 -11.27
C GLY A 238 3.95 5.01 -10.51
N PHE A 239 4.37 6.10 -11.18
CA PHE A 239 4.60 7.40 -10.56
C PHE A 239 3.41 8.36 -10.61
N GLY A 240 2.32 7.99 -11.31
CA GLY A 240 1.20 8.90 -11.58
C GLY A 240 0.59 9.54 -10.34
N THR A 241 0.14 8.74 -9.39
CA THR A 241 -0.48 9.24 -8.15
C THR A 241 0.50 10.07 -7.33
N ARG A 242 1.77 9.62 -7.20
CA ARG A 242 2.79 10.37 -6.47
C ARG A 242 3.09 11.74 -7.11
N ALA A 243 3.24 11.76 -8.44
CA ALA A 243 3.44 13.01 -9.17
C ALA A 243 2.23 13.94 -9.07
N LEU A 244 1.02 13.38 -9.03
CA LEU A 244 -0.19 14.16 -8.87
C LEU A 244 -0.29 14.79 -7.48
N VAL A 245 0.07 14.08 -6.42
CA VAL A 245 0.14 14.61 -5.06
C VAL A 245 1.13 15.78 -4.98
N GLU A 246 2.33 15.64 -5.59
CA GLU A 246 3.32 16.71 -5.62
C GLU A 246 2.79 17.95 -6.35
N VAL A 247 2.17 17.75 -7.52
CA VAL A 247 1.58 18.85 -8.29
C VAL A 247 0.40 19.48 -7.58
N ALA A 248 -0.40 18.70 -6.87
CA ALA A 248 -1.52 19.20 -6.08
C ALA A 248 -1.04 20.11 -4.95
N LYS A 249 0.01 19.69 -4.24
CA LYS A 249 0.67 20.53 -3.21
C LYS A 249 1.21 21.85 -3.80
N ASP A 250 1.93 21.77 -4.93
CA ASP A 250 2.45 22.96 -5.64
C ASP A 250 1.33 23.93 -6.03
N LYS A 251 0.11 23.45 -6.27
CA LYS A 251 -1.06 24.25 -6.65
C LYS A 251 -1.95 24.68 -5.47
N GLY A 252 -1.58 24.31 -4.24
CA GLY A 252 -2.38 24.58 -3.05
C GLY A 252 -3.70 23.81 -2.98
N CYS A 253 -3.81 22.66 -3.68
CA CYS A 253 -4.97 21.80 -3.62
C CYS A 253 -4.91 20.91 -2.37
N GLN A 254 -6.07 20.65 -1.77
CA GLN A 254 -6.21 19.75 -0.62
C GLN A 254 -6.28 18.28 -1.03
N TYR A 255 -6.71 18.01 -2.28
CA TYR A 255 -6.93 16.65 -2.77
C TYR A 255 -6.25 16.42 -4.13
N ALA A 256 -5.82 15.17 -4.34
CA ALA A 256 -5.29 14.69 -5.61
C ALA A 256 -6.13 13.50 -6.09
N ILE A 257 -6.75 13.62 -7.26
CA ILE A 257 -7.65 12.60 -7.82
C ILE A 257 -7.13 12.17 -9.18
N MET A 258 -6.73 10.90 -9.30
CA MET A 258 -6.34 10.30 -10.56
C MET A 258 -7.44 9.38 -11.05
N VAL A 259 -7.93 9.61 -12.26
CA VAL A 259 -8.92 8.78 -12.94
C VAL A 259 -8.27 8.13 -14.15
N ASN A 260 -8.28 6.82 -14.18
CA ASN A 260 -7.84 6.03 -15.34
C ASN A 260 -9.07 5.43 -16.03
N GLU A 261 -9.53 6.09 -17.09
CA GLU A 261 -10.64 5.60 -17.89
C GLU A 261 -10.20 4.44 -18.78
N ARG A 262 -10.97 3.36 -18.75
CA ARG A 262 -10.89 2.22 -19.65
C ARG A 262 -12.21 2.13 -20.44
N LYS A 263 -12.35 1.11 -21.31
CA LYS A 263 -13.53 1.01 -22.18
C LYS A 263 -14.89 1.00 -21.46
N GLN A 264 -14.97 0.36 -20.30
CA GLN A 264 -16.22 0.17 -19.57
C GLN A 264 -16.21 0.72 -18.15
N HIS A 265 -15.04 1.01 -17.60
CA HIS A 265 -14.91 1.48 -16.23
C HIS A 265 -13.75 2.45 -16.07
N SER A 266 -13.86 3.29 -15.09
CA SER A 266 -12.83 4.17 -14.57
C SER A 266 -12.30 3.63 -13.25
N SER A 267 -10.96 3.56 -13.11
CA SER A 267 -10.31 3.36 -11.82
C SER A 267 -9.96 4.71 -11.24
N VAL A 268 -10.54 5.03 -10.10
CA VAL A 268 -10.28 6.29 -9.36
C VAL A 268 -9.33 6.02 -8.22
N SER A 269 -8.33 6.88 -8.06
CA SER A 269 -7.42 6.89 -6.91
C SER A 269 -7.38 8.29 -6.32
N MET A 270 -7.67 8.40 -5.04
CA MET A 270 -7.77 9.66 -4.32
C MET A 270 -6.73 9.74 -3.21
N ARG A 271 -6.20 10.92 -2.96
CA ARG A 271 -5.32 11.24 -1.83
C ARG A 271 -5.72 12.56 -1.24
N SER A 272 -5.80 12.64 0.09
CA SER A 272 -5.94 13.87 0.85
C SER A 272 -4.58 14.35 1.33
N MET A 273 -4.35 15.66 1.28
CA MET A 273 -3.26 16.36 1.95
C MET A 273 -3.79 17.22 3.10
N ASP A 274 -5.09 17.14 3.38
CA ASP A 274 -5.78 17.84 4.45
C ASP A 274 -6.18 16.83 5.53
N GLU A 275 -5.62 16.98 6.72
CA GLU A 275 -5.88 16.08 7.87
C GLU A 275 -7.30 16.26 8.44
N HIS A 276 -7.94 17.40 8.19
CA HIS A 276 -9.28 17.76 8.69
C HIS A 276 -10.34 17.79 7.59
N GLY A 277 -9.98 17.36 6.39
CA GLY A 277 -10.86 17.38 5.24
C GLY A 277 -11.85 16.21 5.17
N VAL A 278 -12.42 16.02 3.98
CA VAL A 278 -13.35 14.90 3.71
C VAL A 278 -12.64 13.57 3.94
N ASN A 279 -13.26 12.69 4.72
CA ASN A 279 -12.85 11.30 4.84
C ASN A 279 -13.10 10.59 3.49
N LEU A 280 -12.00 10.35 2.74
CA LEU A 280 -12.08 9.79 1.39
C LEU A 280 -12.64 8.37 1.37
N GLY A 281 -12.25 7.54 2.34
CA GLY A 281 -12.74 6.16 2.43
C GLY A 281 -14.27 6.15 2.56
N ARG A 282 -14.79 6.90 3.53
CA ARG A 282 -16.22 7.00 3.77
C ARG A 282 -17.00 7.58 2.57
N PHE A 283 -16.49 8.64 1.95
CA PHE A 283 -17.10 9.19 0.74
C PHE A 283 -17.21 8.15 -0.37
N VAL A 284 -16.11 7.41 -0.61
CA VAL A 284 -16.09 6.38 -1.65
C VAL A 284 -17.04 5.23 -1.33
N GLU A 285 -17.07 4.76 -0.08
CA GLU A 285 -17.99 3.72 0.39
C GLU A 285 -19.46 4.14 0.20
N GLU A 286 -19.84 5.32 0.69
CA GLU A 286 -21.20 5.84 0.55
C GLU A 286 -21.61 5.96 -0.93
N PHE A 287 -20.72 6.47 -1.80
CA PHE A 287 -21.00 6.56 -3.23
C PHE A 287 -21.14 5.18 -3.86
N THR A 288 -20.24 4.26 -3.59
CA THR A 288 -20.24 2.94 -4.23
C THR A 288 -21.39 2.06 -3.73
N GLU A 289 -21.76 2.14 -2.46
CA GLU A 289 -22.89 1.41 -1.88
C GLU A 289 -24.22 1.79 -2.54
N VAL A 290 -24.49 3.10 -2.68
CA VAL A 290 -25.72 3.62 -3.33
C VAL A 290 -25.84 3.15 -4.78
N HIS A 291 -24.72 2.95 -5.48
CA HIS A 291 -24.69 2.60 -6.90
C HIS A 291 -24.38 1.12 -7.16
N GLY A 292 -24.21 0.29 -6.11
CA GLY A 292 -23.88 -1.13 -6.26
C GLY A 292 -22.50 -1.34 -6.90
N LEU A 293 -21.53 -0.49 -6.58
CA LEU A 293 -20.17 -0.48 -7.14
C LEU A 293 -19.12 -0.90 -6.11
N GLU A 294 -17.87 -1.00 -6.53
CA GLU A 294 -16.74 -1.39 -5.67
C GLU A 294 -15.87 -0.18 -5.35
N GLY A 295 -15.60 0.05 -4.07
CA GLY A 295 -14.69 1.10 -3.62
C GLY A 295 -14.58 1.17 -2.11
N GLY A 296 -13.64 1.97 -1.64
CA GLY A 296 -13.37 2.19 -0.22
C GLY A 296 -11.95 2.71 0.00
N GLY A 297 -11.53 2.76 1.26
CA GLY A 297 -10.18 3.16 1.63
C GLY A 297 -10.07 3.80 3.00
N HIS A 298 -9.02 4.58 3.18
CA HIS A 298 -8.72 5.36 4.38
C HIS A 298 -9.26 6.79 4.31
N PRO A 299 -9.32 7.49 5.43
CA PRO A 299 -9.63 8.92 5.43
C PRO A 299 -8.78 9.75 4.45
N ALA A 300 -7.48 9.45 4.34
CA ALA A 300 -6.56 10.18 3.45
C ALA A 300 -6.28 9.51 2.10
N SER A 301 -6.79 8.30 1.85
CA SER A 301 -6.45 7.51 0.66
C SER A 301 -7.55 6.54 0.30
N ALA A 302 -8.23 6.75 -0.81
CA ALA A 302 -9.32 5.88 -1.25
C ALA A 302 -9.24 5.57 -2.74
N GLY A 303 -9.99 4.55 -3.17
CA GLY A 303 -10.12 4.16 -4.56
C GLY A 303 -11.46 3.55 -4.88
N ALA A 304 -11.90 3.74 -6.12
CA ALA A 304 -13.14 3.17 -6.63
C ALA A 304 -12.94 2.61 -8.03
N ARG A 305 -13.78 1.65 -8.37
CA ARG A 305 -13.98 1.19 -9.73
C ARG A 305 -15.41 1.49 -10.13
N ILE A 306 -15.60 2.46 -11.00
CA ILE A 306 -16.90 2.99 -11.38
C ILE A 306 -17.11 2.90 -12.90
N PRO A 307 -18.35 2.81 -13.42
CA PRO A 307 -18.64 2.95 -14.84
C PRO A 307 -18.10 4.29 -15.38
N VAL A 308 -17.69 4.31 -16.66
CA VAL A 308 -17.12 5.53 -17.26
C VAL A 308 -18.15 6.67 -17.25
N GLU A 309 -19.42 6.37 -17.47
CA GLU A 309 -20.54 7.31 -17.45
C GLU A 309 -20.78 7.96 -16.09
N GLU A 310 -20.40 7.30 -14.99
CA GLU A 310 -20.53 7.84 -13.63
C GLU A 310 -19.32 8.69 -13.18
N THR A 311 -18.27 8.76 -14.00
CA THR A 311 -17.02 9.44 -13.60
C THR A 311 -17.23 10.93 -13.29
N ASP A 312 -17.93 11.66 -14.14
CA ASP A 312 -18.16 13.10 -13.93
C ASP A 312 -19.05 13.33 -12.71
N ARG A 313 -20.09 12.52 -12.53
CA ARG A 313 -20.97 12.57 -11.36
C ARG A 313 -20.19 12.33 -10.07
N PHE A 314 -19.36 11.29 -10.02
CA PHE A 314 -18.48 11.01 -8.87
C PHE A 314 -17.60 12.21 -8.52
N LEU A 315 -16.97 12.82 -9.52
CA LEU A 315 -16.12 13.99 -9.31
C LEU A 315 -16.91 15.20 -8.82
N ASP A 316 -18.11 15.46 -9.39
CA ASP A 316 -18.94 16.60 -9.00
C ASP A 316 -19.46 16.47 -7.56
N GLU A 317 -19.94 15.28 -7.18
CA GLU A 317 -20.39 15.00 -5.81
C GLU A 317 -19.21 15.12 -4.80
N PHE A 318 -18.02 14.62 -5.15
CA PHE A 318 -16.84 14.79 -4.31
C PHE A 318 -16.48 16.27 -4.13
N ILE A 319 -16.38 17.04 -5.23
CA ILE A 319 -16.04 18.46 -5.18
C ILE A 319 -17.07 19.25 -4.35
N ALA A 320 -18.36 18.95 -4.49
CA ALA A 320 -19.40 19.56 -3.69
C ALA A 320 -19.27 19.24 -2.20
N SER A 321 -18.88 18.02 -1.84
CA SER A 321 -18.61 17.60 -0.46
C SER A 321 -17.36 18.29 0.11
N ALA A 322 -16.29 18.38 -0.68
CA ALA A 322 -15.00 18.94 -0.27
C ALA A 322 -14.96 20.48 -0.25
N SER A 323 -16.00 21.15 -0.73
CA SER A 323 -16.12 22.62 -0.75
C SER A 323 -16.98 23.18 0.39
N ARG A 324 -17.53 22.31 1.24
CA ARG A 324 -18.31 22.66 2.43
C ARG A 324 -17.41 22.84 3.63
#